data_04fbdc82c8c83753db469db4fc93ea86
#
_entry.id   04fbdc82c8c83753db469db4fc93ea86
#
_cell.length_a   1.000
_cell.length_b   1.000
_cell.length_c   1.000
_cell.angle_alpha   90.00
_cell.angle_beta   90.00
_cell.angle_gamma   90.00
#
_symmetry.space_group_name_H-M   'P 1'
#
loop_
_entity.id
_entity.type
_entity.pdbx_description
1 polymer ?
#
loop_
_entity_poly.entity_id
_entity_poly.type
_entity_poly.pdbx_seq_one_letter_code
_entity_poly.pdbx_strand_id
1 'polypeptide(L)'
;EMVFQSPAHDYTRRLLEAEPKGTKSAPDVDAPIVMQGDNVRVWFPIKKGLLRRTVDHVKAVDGISITVREGQTVGVVGESGSGKTTLGMALLRLESSQGAIEFSGRSIVGLGAADLQGLRREMQVVFQDPFGSLSPRMSIGEIVGEGLKIHEPGLTGMARDNLVVEALEEVDLDPNSRFRYAHEFSGGQRQRIAIARAIVLKPKFIVLDEPTSALDMSVQAQIVDLLTGLQR
;
A
#
# COMPACT_ATOMS: atom_id res chain seq x y z
N GLU A 1 36.16 3.46 6.46
CA GLU A 1 35.96 4.84 7.00
C GLU A 1 36.19 5.91 5.93
N MET A 2 37.27 5.88 5.14
CA MET A 2 37.56 6.88 4.07
C MET A 2 36.45 6.98 3.00
N VAL A 3 35.80 5.87 2.62
CA VAL A 3 34.69 5.85 1.62
C VAL A 3 33.46 6.62 2.10
N PHE A 4 33.20 6.64 3.42
CA PHE A 4 32.07 7.36 4.00
C PHE A 4 32.37 8.85 4.27
N GLN A 5 33.65 9.17 4.61
CA GLN A 5 34.04 10.54 4.94
C GLN A 5 34.41 11.39 3.72
N SER A 6 34.91 10.77 2.66
CA SER A 6 35.31 11.44 1.41
C SER A 6 35.01 10.56 0.20
N PRO A 7 33.73 10.40 -0.17
CA PRO A 7 33.35 9.54 -1.30
C PRO A 7 33.90 10.12 -2.62
N ALA A 8 34.82 9.40 -3.25
CA ALA A 8 35.42 9.79 -4.53
C ALA A 8 34.48 9.55 -5.73
N HIS A 9 33.57 8.61 -5.62
CA HIS A 9 32.66 8.21 -6.72
C HIS A 9 31.27 8.84 -6.55
N ASP A 10 30.71 9.40 -7.63
CA ASP A 10 29.39 10.07 -7.61
C ASP A 10 28.26 9.13 -7.15
N TYR A 11 28.35 7.85 -7.48
CA TYR A 11 27.40 6.84 -7.01
C TYR A 11 27.40 6.71 -5.48
N THR A 12 28.59 6.70 -4.86
CA THR A 12 28.74 6.64 -3.40
C THR A 12 28.18 7.89 -2.73
N ARG A 13 28.41 9.08 -3.33
CA ARG A 13 27.80 10.34 -2.84
C ARG A 13 26.29 10.27 -2.87
N ARG A 14 25.69 9.85 -4.00
CA ARG A 14 24.23 9.67 -4.14
C ARG A 14 23.67 8.70 -3.13
N LEU A 15 24.38 7.60 -2.84
CA LEU A 15 23.95 6.63 -1.81
C LEU A 15 23.97 7.23 -0.41
N LEU A 16 24.98 8.02 -0.06
CA LEU A 16 25.08 8.69 1.24
C LEU A 16 24.10 9.88 1.37
N GLU A 17 23.76 10.51 0.26
CA GLU A 17 22.77 11.59 0.19
C GLU A 17 21.32 11.06 0.17
N ALA A 18 21.12 9.77 -0.12
CA ALA A 18 19.82 9.12 -0.25
C ALA A 18 19.16 8.78 1.10
N GLU A 19 19.65 9.33 2.21
CA GLU A 19 18.91 9.30 3.47
C GLU A 19 17.65 10.18 3.35
N PRO A 20 16.46 9.67 3.76
CA PRO A 20 15.24 10.46 3.76
C PRO A 20 15.46 11.75 4.56
N LYS A 21 15.46 12.90 3.90
CA LYS A 21 15.67 14.22 4.52
C LYS A 21 14.33 14.82 4.85
N GLY A 22 14.03 14.99 6.12
CA GLY A 22 12.87 15.76 6.57
C GLY A 22 12.35 15.31 7.93
N THR A 23 12.04 16.27 8.77
CA THR A 23 11.19 16.10 9.94
C THR A 23 9.76 16.33 9.51
N LYS A 24 8.92 15.30 9.58
CA LYS A 24 7.47 15.48 9.42
C LYS A 24 6.93 16.34 10.56
N SER A 25 6.05 17.28 10.24
CA SER A 25 5.26 17.98 11.26
C SER A 25 4.57 16.97 12.16
N ALA A 26 4.41 17.27 13.45
CA ALA A 26 3.62 16.46 14.33
C ALA A 26 2.23 16.25 13.70
N PRO A 27 1.64 15.05 13.80
CA PRO A 27 0.31 14.82 13.26
C PRO A 27 -0.69 15.76 13.93
N ASP A 28 -1.60 16.32 13.16
CA ASP A 28 -2.72 17.10 13.67
C ASP A 28 -3.62 16.15 14.49
N VAL A 29 -3.63 16.37 15.80
CA VAL A 29 -4.43 15.55 16.74
C VAL A 29 -5.92 15.77 16.60
N ASP A 30 -6.34 16.87 15.98
CA ASP A 30 -7.73 17.21 15.73
C ASP A 30 -8.22 16.76 14.34
N ALA A 31 -7.30 16.30 13.47
CA ALA A 31 -7.66 15.78 12.16
C ALA A 31 -8.61 14.56 12.26
N PRO A 32 -9.58 14.43 11.33
CA PRO A 32 -10.53 13.33 11.33
C PRO A 32 -9.85 11.96 11.33
N ILE A 33 -10.42 11.01 12.09
CA ILE A 33 -9.94 9.61 12.07
C ILE A 33 -10.45 8.96 10.77
N VAL A 34 -9.51 8.47 9.96
CA VAL A 34 -9.81 7.75 8.72
C VAL A 34 -9.92 6.26 8.97
N MET A 35 -9.00 5.67 9.76
CA MET A 35 -9.01 4.26 10.08
C MET A 35 -8.74 4.07 11.58
N GLN A 36 -9.58 3.27 12.23
CA GLN A 36 -9.40 2.89 13.63
C GLN A 36 -9.57 1.38 13.77
N GLY A 37 -8.61 0.73 14.41
CA GLY A 37 -8.72 -0.64 14.89
C GLY A 37 -8.63 -0.65 16.40
N ASP A 38 -9.51 -1.36 17.07
CA ASP A 38 -9.45 -1.56 18.51
C ASP A 38 -9.46 -3.04 18.86
N ASN A 39 -8.44 -3.46 19.64
CA ASN A 39 -8.24 -4.83 20.07
C ASN A 39 -8.33 -5.84 18.91
N VAL A 40 -7.71 -5.50 17.77
CA VAL A 40 -7.71 -6.31 16.55
C VAL A 40 -6.94 -7.60 16.80
N ARG A 41 -7.57 -8.73 16.45
CA ARG A 41 -6.97 -10.07 16.59
C ARG A 41 -7.17 -10.85 15.30
N VAL A 42 -6.10 -11.50 14.84
CA VAL A 42 -6.14 -12.45 13.72
C VAL A 42 -5.46 -13.73 14.15
N TRP A 43 -6.26 -14.77 14.34
CA TRP A 43 -5.80 -16.07 14.83
C TRP A 43 -6.10 -17.13 13.78
N PHE A 44 -5.06 -17.73 13.21
CA PHE A 44 -5.17 -18.80 12.24
C PHE A 44 -5.29 -20.17 12.93
N PRO A 45 -6.38 -20.93 12.70
CA PRO A 45 -6.57 -22.21 13.36
C PRO A 45 -5.61 -23.28 12.85
N ILE A 46 -4.90 -23.94 13.77
CA ILE A 46 -4.11 -25.14 13.50
C ILE A 46 -5.04 -26.34 13.56
N LYS A 47 -5.27 -26.99 12.42
CA LYS A 47 -6.17 -28.15 12.30
C LYS A 47 -5.36 -29.44 12.23
N LYS A 48 -5.72 -30.46 13.07
CA LYS A 48 -5.10 -31.80 13.08
C LYS A 48 -6.11 -32.91 12.92
N GLY A 49 -5.61 -34.07 12.46
CA GLY A 49 -6.38 -35.31 12.29
C GLY A 49 -7.27 -35.34 11.03
N LEU A 50 -7.86 -36.52 10.77
CA LEU A 50 -8.71 -36.76 9.60
C LEU A 50 -9.95 -35.86 9.57
N LEU A 51 -10.51 -35.51 10.71
CA LEU A 51 -11.67 -34.64 10.88
C LEU A 51 -11.30 -33.14 10.92
N ARG A 52 -10.03 -32.75 10.69
CA ARG A 52 -9.54 -31.37 10.67
C ARG A 52 -10.00 -30.53 11.86
N ARG A 53 -9.98 -31.11 13.08
CA ARG A 53 -10.34 -30.38 14.30
C ARG A 53 -9.29 -29.33 14.65
N THR A 54 -9.74 -28.13 15.02
CA THR A 54 -8.85 -27.07 15.53
C THR A 54 -8.30 -27.50 16.87
N VAL A 55 -6.97 -27.55 16.98
CA VAL A 55 -6.25 -27.95 18.20
C VAL A 55 -5.51 -26.78 18.84
N ASP A 56 -5.21 -25.73 18.05
CA ASP A 56 -4.50 -24.52 18.50
C ASP A 56 -4.66 -23.40 17.47
N HIS A 57 -4.06 -22.23 17.73
CA HIS A 57 -4.07 -21.09 16.82
C HIS A 57 -2.67 -20.46 16.71
N VAL A 58 -2.29 -20.06 15.51
CA VAL A 58 -1.21 -19.10 15.30
C VAL A 58 -1.80 -17.70 15.47
N LYS A 59 -1.38 -17.01 16.50
CA LYS A 59 -1.82 -15.64 16.82
C LYS A 59 -0.97 -14.64 16.05
N ALA A 60 -1.32 -14.37 14.81
CA ALA A 60 -0.56 -13.45 13.95
C ALA A 60 -0.72 -12.00 14.39
N VAL A 61 -1.90 -11.61 14.85
CA VAL A 61 -2.19 -10.34 15.50
C VAL A 61 -2.96 -10.64 16.78
N ASP A 62 -2.53 -10.09 17.92
CA ASP A 62 -3.13 -10.41 19.21
C ASP A 62 -3.38 -9.15 20.06
N GLY A 63 -4.52 -8.50 19.81
CA GLY A 63 -5.01 -7.38 20.62
C GLY A 63 -4.32 -6.03 20.29
N ILE A 64 -4.10 -5.73 19.03
CA ILE A 64 -3.50 -4.46 18.59
C ILE A 64 -4.57 -3.40 18.41
N SER A 65 -4.32 -2.20 18.98
CA SER A 65 -5.13 -1.00 18.69
C SER A 65 -4.29 0.00 17.90
N ILE A 66 -4.90 0.60 16.88
CA ILE A 66 -4.25 1.54 15.96
C ILE A 66 -5.25 2.61 15.52
N THR A 67 -4.79 3.85 15.38
CA THR A 67 -5.57 4.97 14.86
C THR A 67 -4.76 5.67 13.78
N VAL A 68 -5.38 5.91 12.62
CA VAL A 68 -4.80 6.67 11.51
C VAL A 68 -5.72 7.82 11.19
N ARG A 69 -5.17 9.03 11.19
CA ARG A 69 -5.89 10.28 10.89
C ARG A 69 -5.63 10.74 9.45
N GLU A 70 -6.47 11.64 8.99
CA GLU A 70 -6.29 12.29 7.69
C GLU A 70 -4.92 12.98 7.61
N GLY A 71 -4.22 12.84 6.49
CA GLY A 71 -2.88 13.36 6.30
C GLY A 71 -1.80 12.70 7.17
N GLN A 72 -2.08 11.62 7.91
CA GLN A 72 -1.14 10.92 8.77
C GLN A 72 -0.56 9.67 8.09
N THR A 73 0.75 9.43 8.27
CA THR A 73 1.39 8.14 8.03
C THR A 73 1.72 7.48 9.37
N VAL A 74 1.26 6.26 9.56
CA VAL A 74 1.59 5.43 10.73
C VAL A 74 2.52 4.30 10.28
N GLY A 75 3.74 4.26 10.80
CA GLY A 75 4.71 3.21 10.55
C GLY A 75 4.52 2.05 11.53
N VAL A 76 4.31 0.84 10.99
CA VAL A 76 4.27 -0.40 11.78
C VAL A 76 5.58 -1.14 11.57
N VAL A 77 6.38 -1.26 12.62
CA VAL A 77 7.70 -1.90 12.59
C VAL A 77 7.72 -3.16 13.43
N GLY A 78 8.55 -4.12 13.05
CA GLY A 78 8.71 -5.40 13.74
C GLY A 78 9.48 -6.40 12.88
N GLU A 79 9.88 -7.51 13.45
CA GLU A 79 10.59 -8.59 12.76
C GLU A 79 9.76 -9.20 11.62
N SER A 80 10.43 -9.91 10.70
CA SER A 80 9.72 -10.69 9.67
C SER A 80 8.82 -11.74 10.34
N GLY A 81 7.57 -11.86 9.85
CA GLY A 81 6.59 -12.78 10.45
C GLY A 81 5.90 -12.26 11.73
N SER A 82 6.16 -11.02 12.20
CA SER A 82 5.50 -10.45 13.39
C SER A 82 4.04 -10.05 13.20
N GLY A 83 3.46 -10.26 12.00
CA GLY A 83 2.05 -9.98 11.73
C GLY A 83 1.75 -8.61 11.11
N LYS A 84 2.75 -7.82 10.70
CA LYS A 84 2.56 -6.48 10.08
C LYS A 84 1.61 -6.52 8.90
N THR A 85 1.92 -7.35 7.90
CA THR A 85 1.07 -7.59 6.73
C THR A 85 -0.34 -8.03 7.12
N THR A 86 -0.43 -8.98 8.07
CA THR A 86 -1.71 -9.50 8.56
C THR A 86 -2.57 -8.40 9.20
N LEU A 87 -1.96 -7.49 9.97
CA LEU A 87 -2.68 -6.34 10.54
C LEU A 87 -3.21 -5.42 9.42
N GLY A 88 -2.38 -5.07 8.44
CA GLY A 88 -2.80 -4.27 7.29
C GLY A 88 -3.96 -4.90 6.51
N MET A 89 -3.88 -6.21 6.24
CA MET A 89 -4.95 -6.95 5.55
C MET A 89 -6.24 -7.02 6.38
N ALA A 90 -6.14 -7.14 7.72
CA ALA A 90 -7.29 -7.12 8.62
C ALA A 90 -8.01 -5.76 8.60
N LEU A 91 -7.27 -4.65 8.63
CA LEU A 91 -7.82 -3.29 8.53
C LEU A 91 -8.58 -3.07 7.22
N LEU A 92 -8.11 -3.65 6.12
CA LEU A 92 -8.76 -3.60 4.80
C LEU A 92 -9.89 -4.63 4.64
N ARG A 93 -10.18 -5.45 5.67
CA ARG A 93 -11.15 -6.57 5.60
C ARG A 93 -10.83 -7.57 4.48
N LEU A 94 -9.55 -7.73 4.15
CA LEU A 94 -9.04 -8.78 3.27
C LEU A 94 -8.72 -10.04 4.07
N GLU A 95 -8.49 -9.90 5.38
CA GLU A 95 -8.31 -11.01 6.32
C GLU A 95 -9.37 -10.93 7.43
N SER A 96 -9.85 -12.09 7.86
CA SER A 96 -10.84 -12.19 8.94
C SER A 96 -10.22 -11.82 10.28
N SER A 97 -10.88 -10.96 11.04
CA SER A 97 -10.40 -10.49 12.33
C SER A 97 -11.50 -10.39 13.38
N GLN A 98 -11.11 -10.42 14.65
CA GLN A 98 -11.92 -10.05 15.80
C GLN A 98 -11.50 -8.65 16.27
N GLY A 99 -12.32 -8.01 17.11
CA GLY A 99 -12.14 -6.63 17.55
C GLY A 99 -12.97 -5.67 16.73
N ALA A 100 -12.89 -4.37 17.04
CA ALA A 100 -13.60 -3.34 16.29
C ALA A 100 -12.67 -2.75 15.20
N ILE A 101 -13.23 -2.52 14.02
CA ILE A 101 -12.55 -1.80 12.93
C ILE A 101 -13.57 -0.81 12.35
N GLU A 102 -13.16 0.46 12.33
CA GLU A 102 -13.96 1.56 11.81
C GLU A 102 -13.20 2.29 10.70
N PHE A 103 -13.90 2.61 9.64
CA PHE A 103 -13.40 3.41 8.54
C PHE A 103 -14.27 4.66 8.38
N SER A 104 -13.67 5.85 8.50
CA SER A 104 -14.36 7.15 8.47
C SER A 104 -15.58 7.19 9.42
N GLY A 105 -15.42 6.68 10.66
CA GLY A 105 -16.47 6.65 11.69
C GLY A 105 -17.55 5.58 11.49
N ARG A 106 -17.43 4.72 10.47
CA ARG A 106 -18.37 3.61 10.22
C ARG A 106 -17.73 2.28 10.57
N SER A 107 -18.38 1.46 11.40
CA SER A 107 -17.93 0.08 11.63
C SER A 107 -18.00 -0.74 10.34
N ILE A 108 -16.90 -1.42 10.02
CA ILE A 108 -16.78 -2.28 8.84
C ILE A 108 -16.69 -3.77 9.20
N VAL A 109 -16.78 -4.09 10.49
CA VAL A 109 -16.82 -5.48 10.98
C VAL A 109 -18.17 -6.10 10.65
N GLY A 110 -18.17 -7.32 10.11
CA GLY A 110 -19.39 -8.05 9.76
C GLY A 110 -20.05 -7.61 8.45
N LEU A 111 -19.51 -6.61 7.76
CA LEU A 111 -20.02 -6.23 6.44
C LEU A 111 -19.80 -7.35 5.41
N GLY A 112 -20.81 -7.58 4.57
CA GLY A 112 -20.72 -8.49 3.44
C GLY A 112 -19.89 -7.95 2.28
N ALA A 113 -19.59 -8.82 1.31
CA ALA A 113 -18.76 -8.45 0.15
C ALA A 113 -19.35 -7.29 -0.66
N ALA A 114 -20.67 -7.22 -0.80
CA ALA A 114 -21.36 -6.15 -1.52
C ALA A 114 -21.20 -4.78 -0.81
N ASP A 115 -21.34 -4.75 0.52
CA ASP A 115 -21.20 -3.53 1.31
C ASP A 115 -19.73 -3.04 1.33
N LEU A 116 -18.78 -3.97 1.34
CA LEU A 116 -17.35 -3.67 1.28
C LEU A 116 -16.91 -3.19 -0.10
N GLN A 117 -17.60 -3.55 -1.18
CA GLN A 117 -17.20 -3.17 -2.54
C GLN A 117 -17.12 -1.65 -2.72
N GLY A 118 -18.09 -0.90 -2.20
CA GLY A 118 -18.07 0.57 -2.24
C GLY A 118 -16.92 1.17 -1.44
N LEU A 119 -16.61 0.56 -0.29
CA LEU A 119 -15.51 1.02 0.58
C LEU A 119 -14.12 0.69 0.01
N ARG A 120 -13.98 -0.40 -0.75
CA ARG A 120 -12.71 -0.80 -1.38
C ARG A 120 -12.15 0.23 -2.34
N ARG A 121 -13.00 1.07 -2.94
CA ARG A 121 -12.55 2.23 -3.72
C ARG A 121 -11.72 3.18 -2.86
N GLU A 122 -12.16 3.41 -1.63
CA GLU A 122 -11.57 4.38 -0.70
C GLU A 122 -10.45 3.78 0.15
N MET A 123 -10.29 2.44 0.13
CA MET A 123 -9.28 1.69 0.88
C MET A 123 -8.46 0.84 -0.10
N GLN A 124 -7.18 1.17 -0.27
CA GLN A 124 -6.31 0.52 -1.24
C GLN A 124 -5.09 -0.13 -0.57
N VAL A 125 -4.43 -1.01 -1.30
CA VAL A 125 -3.20 -1.69 -0.86
C VAL A 125 -2.14 -1.70 -1.94
N VAL A 126 -0.90 -1.46 -1.54
CA VAL A 126 0.29 -1.71 -2.34
C VAL A 126 1.04 -2.86 -1.70
N PHE A 127 1.14 -3.99 -2.40
CA PHE A 127 1.78 -5.20 -1.92
C PHE A 127 3.31 -5.13 -2.01
N GLN A 128 3.98 -5.93 -1.19
CA GLN A 128 5.43 -6.05 -1.10
C GLN A 128 6.10 -6.45 -2.44
N ASP A 129 5.47 -7.37 -3.19
CA ASP A 129 6.01 -7.85 -4.47
C ASP A 129 5.35 -7.14 -5.66
N PRO A 130 6.00 -6.14 -6.26
CA PRO A 130 5.49 -5.47 -7.45
C PRO A 130 5.50 -6.39 -8.69
N PHE A 131 6.36 -7.44 -8.71
CA PHE A 131 6.42 -8.38 -9.83
C PHE A 131 5.20 -9.30 -9.86
N GLY A 132 4.84 -9.88 -8.71
CA GLY A 132 3.68 -10.77 -8.58
C GLY A 132 2.34 -10.03 -8.61
N SER A 133 2.33 -8.73 -8.28
CA SER A 133 1.10 -7.94 -8.20
C SER A 133 0.65 -7.32 -9.53
N LEU A 134 1.53 -7.27 -10.56
CA LEU A 134 1.23 -6.71 -11.87
C LEU A 134 1.07 -7.83 -12.91
N SER A 135 -0.07 -7.87 -13.59
CA SER A 135 -0.32 -8.86 -14.64
C SER A 135 0.66 -8.69 -15.81
N PRO A 136 1.45 -9.72 -16.18
CA PRO A 136 2.41 -9.62 -17.28
C PRO A 136 1.74 -9.56 -18.67
N ARG A 137 0.43 -9.81 -18.74
CA ARG A 137 -0.36 -9.87 -19.98
C ARG A 137 -1.14 -8.59 -20.26
N MET A 138 -1.16 -7.68 -19.30
CA MET A 138 -1.88 -6.42 -19.41
C MET A 138 -0.89 -5.27 -19.64
N SER A 139 -1.30 -4.28 -20.44
CA SER A 139 -0.56 -3.03 -20.55
C SER A 139 -0.65 -2.25 -19.22
N ILE A 140 0.29 -1.31 -19.02
CA ILE A 140 0.30 -0.47 -17.80
C ILE A 140 -1.01 0.31 -17.69
N GLY A 141 -1.55 0.83 -18.79
CA GLY A 141 -2.84 1.53 -18.81
C GLY A 141 -4.00 0.63 -18.36
N GLU A 142 -3.99 -0.65 -18.75
CA GLU A 142 -5.00 -1.61 -18.29
C GLU A 142 -4.85 -1.95 -16.81
N ILE A 143 -3.60 -2.11 -16.32
CA ILE A 143 -3.31 -2.40 -14.91
C ILE A 143 -3.75 -1.23 -14.01
N VAL A 144 -3.33 0.00 -14.33
CA VAL A 144 -3.68 1.20 -13.56
C VAL A 144 -5.17 1.48 -13.63
N GLY A 145 -5.78 1.34 -14.82
CA GLY A 145 -7.21 1.60 -15.03
C GLY A 145 -8.15 0.47 -14.61
N GLU A 146 -7.65 -0.68 -14.10
CA GLU A 146 -8.49 -1.81 -13.71
C GLU A 146 -9.50 -1.45 -12.63
N GLY A 147 -9.05 -0.77 -11.58
CA GLY A 147 -9.92 -0.32 -10.51
C GLY A 147 -11.02 0.63 -10.98
N LEU A 148 -10.71 1.51 -11.94
CA LEU A 148 -11.70 2.43 -12.52
C LEU A 148 -12.81 1.67 -13.29
N LYS A 149 -12.49 0.55 -13.95
CA LYS A 149 -13.50 -0.28 -14.64
C LYS A 149 -14.52 -0.87 -13.67
N ILE A 150 -14.06 -1.21 -12.46
CA ILE A 150 -14.89 -1.85 -11.42
C ILE A 150 -15.69 -0.82 -10.63
N HIS A 151 -15.06 0.28 -10.23
CA HIS A 151 -15.65 1.23 -9.29
C HIS A 151 -16.30 2.43 -9.98
N GLU A 152 -15.95 2.70 -11.25
CA GLU A 152 -16.48 3.81 -12.05
C GLU A 152 -16.96 3.32 -13.43
N PRO A 153 -17.93 2.38 -13.50
CA PRO A 153 -18.34 1.76 -14.77
C PRO A 153 -18.96 2.75 -15.75
N GLY A 154 -19.41 3.92 -15.27
CA GLY A 154 -19.96 4.99 -16.10
C GLY A 154 -18.92 5.85 -16.82
N LEU A 155 -17.62 5.72 -16.51
CA LEU A 155 -16.58 6.49 -17.17
C LEU A 155 -16.42 6.07 -18.64
N THR A 156 -16.36 7.06 -19.53
CA THR A 156 -15.98 6.82 -20.95
C THR A 156 -14.53 6.33 -21.04
N GLY A 157 -14.16 5.68 -22.16
CA GLY A 157 -12.79 5.24 -22.36
C GLY A 157 -11.78 6.40 -22.28
N MET A 158 -12.12 7.56 -22.87
CA MET A 158 -11.28 8.76 -22.82
C MET A 158 -11.12 9.32 -21.40
N ALA A 159 -12.20 9.41 -20.62
CA ALA A 159 -12.13 9.90 -19.23
C ALA A 159 -11.27 8.97 -18.36
N ARG A 160 -11.36 7.66 -18.59
CA ARG A 160 -10.53 6.67 -17.90
C ARG A 160 -9.06 6.80 -18.27
N ASP A 161 -8.76 6.97 -19.59
CA ASP A 161 -7.38 7.16 -20.05
C ASP A 161 -6.75 8.42 -19.45
N ASN A 162 -7.50 9.51 -19.35
CA ASN A 162 -7.03 10.74 -18.70
C ASN A 162 -6.66 10.52 -17.22
N LEU A 163 -7.49 9.81 -16.44
CA LEU A 163 -7.19 9.48 -15.05
C LEU A 163 -5.95 8.58 -14.92
N VAL A 164 -5.75 7.66 -15.86
CA VAL A 164 -4.54 6.84 -15.92
C VAL A 164 -3.31 7.68 -16.21
N VAL A 165 -3.40 8.64 -17.12
CA VAL A 165 -2.34 9.60 -17.43
C VAL A 165 -1.98 10.41 -16.20
N GLU A 166 -2.97 11.02 -15.53
CA GLU A 166 -2.77 11.77 -14.29
C GLU A 166 -2.06 10.92 -13.22
N ALA A 167 -2.53 9.69 -12.98
CA ALA A 167 -1.93 8.80 -11.98
C ALA A 167 -0.49 8.39 -12.33
N LEU A 168 -0.13 8.27 -13.61
CA LEU A 168 1.24 8.00 -14.03
C LEU A 168 2.14 9.21 -13.83
N GLU A 169 1.65 10.43 -14.12
CA GLU A 169 2.37 11.67 -13.85
C GLU A 169 2.59 11.88 -12.35
N GLU A 170 1.59 11.60 -11.52
CA GLU A 170 1.70 11.69 -10.04
C GLU A 170 2.80 10.78 -9.46
N VAL A 171 3.16 9.70 -10.16
CA VAL A 171 4.25 8.80 -9.74
C VAL A 171 5.55 9.01 -10.53
N ASP A 172 5.71 10.14 -11.22
CA ASP A 172 6.87 10.49 -12.07
C ASP A 172 7.17 9.44 -13.16
N LEU A 173 6.15 8.92 -13.83
CA LEU A 173 6.28 8.08 -15.01
C LEU A 173 5.79 8.81 -16.25
N ASP A 174 6.46 8.58 -17.40
CA ASP A 174 6.00 9.06 -18.68
C ASP A 174 4.59 8.51 -18.97
N PRO A 175 3.57 9.36 -19.25
CA PRO A 175 2.22 8.92 -19.60
C PRO A 175 2.15 7.94 -20.76
N ASN A 176 3.10 7.98 -21.71
CA ASN A 176 3.17 7.03 -22.81
C ASN A 176 3.52 5.61 -22.35
N SER A 177 4.01 5.47 -21.13
CA SER A 177 4.24 4.17 -20.47
C SER A 177 2.97 3.31 -20.44
N ARG A 178 1.77 3.91 -20.48
CA ARG A 178 0.49 3.17 -20.44
C ARG A 178 0.32 2.15 -21.56
N PHE A 179 1.05 2.30 -22.66
CA PHE A 179 0.99 1.36 -23.81
C PHE A 179 1.98 0.19 -23.70
N ARG A 180 2.87 0.23 -22.70
CA ARG A 180 3.92 -0.77 -22.50
C ARG A 180 3.49 -1.83 -21.48
N TYR A 181 4.28 -2.89 -21.35
CA TYR A 181 4.01 -4.01 -20.43
C TYR A 181 4.92 -3.97 -19.21
N ALA A 182 4.47 -4.52 -18.08
CA ALA A 182 5.20 -4.47 -16.82
C ALA A 182 6.62 -5.03 -16.89
N HIS A 183 6.87 -6.05 -17.75
CA HIS A 183 8.19 -6.66 -17.87
C HIS A 183 9.25 -5.74 -18.51
N GLU A 184 8.86 -4.65 -19.14
CA GLU A 184 9.74 -3.66 -19.75
C GLU A 184 10.29 -2.62 -18.75
N PHE A 185 9.91 -2.70 -17.49
CA PHE A 185 10.21 -1.72 -16.46
C PHE A 185 11.14 -2.26 -15.38
N SER A 186 11.97 -1.38 -14.81
CA SER A 186 12.81 -1.70 -13.64
C SER A 186 11.95 -1.96 -12.39
N GLY A 187 12.55 -2.54 -11.33
CA GLY A 187 11.86 -2.79 -10.07
C GLY A 187 11.24 -1.54 -9.47
N GLY A 188 11.98 -0.43 -9.42
CA GLY A 188 11.48 0.85 -8.92
C GLY A 188 10.35 1.44 -9.78
N GLN A 189 10.43 1.31 -11.09
CA GLN A 189 9.34 1.73 -11.98
C GLN A 189 8.09 0.88 -11.81
N ARG A 190 8.23 -0.44 -11.60
CA ARG A 190 7.09 -1.32 -11.30
C ARG A 190 6.44 -0.98 -9.97
N GLN A 191 7.24 -0.59 -8.98
CA GLN A 191 6.71 -0.10 -7.71
C GLN A 191 5.88 1.18 -7.91
N ARG A 192 6.37 2.13 -8.71
CA ARG A 192 5.61 3.34 -9.08
C ARG A 192 4.30 3.00 -9.80
N ILE A 193 4.30 2.00 -10.70
CA ILE A 193 3.09 1.51 -11.36
C ILE A 193 2.10 0.90 -10.34
N ALA A 194 2.58 0.12 -9.36
CA ALA A 194 1.75 -0.44 -8.31
C ALA A 194 1.13 0.66 -7.43
N ILE A 195 1.88 1.73 -7.15
CA ILE A 195 1.38 2.91 -6.45
C ILE A 195 0.33 3.64 -7.32
N ALA A 196 0.61 3.90 -8.61
CA ALA A 196 -0.33 4.54 -9.54
C ALA A 196 -1.67 3.79 -9.59
N ARG A 197 -1.63 2.44 -9.64
CA ARG A 197 -2.84 1.61 -9.60
C ARG A 197 -3.66 1.82 -8.32
N ALA A 198 -3.01 2.06 -7.19
CA ALA A 198 -3.70 2.31 -5.93
C ALA A 198 -4.29 3.74 -5.87
N ILE A 199 -3.54 4.76 -6.31
CA ILE A 199 -3.93 6.17 -6.17
C ILE A 199 -4.91 6.65 -7.24
N VAL A 200 -5.02 5.99 -8.40
CA VAL A 200 -5.94 6.38 -9.48
C VAL A 200 -7.40 6.48 -9.04
N LEU A 201 -7.77 5.76 -7.98
CA LEU A 201 -9.10 5.79 -7.34
C LEU A 201 -9.26 6.93 -6.33
N LYS A 202 -8.20 7.70 -6.05
CA LYS A 202 -8.12 8.75 -5.03
C LYS A 202 -8.62 8.25 -3.66
N PRO A 203 -7.98 7.18 -3.12
CA PRO A 203 -8.40 6.55 -1.87
C PRO A 203 -8.14 7.46 -0.67
N LYS A 204 -8.92 7.28 0.40
CA LYS A 204 -8.72 7.94 1.69
C LYS A 204 -7.71 7.22 2.58
N PHE A 205 -7.51 5.91 2.35
CA PHE A 205 -6.62 5.07 3.15
C PHE A 205 -5.85 4.10 2.26
N ILE A 206 -4.54 4.05 2.45
CA ILE A 206 -3.65 3.12 1.73
C ILE A 206 -2.82 2.34 2.73
N VAL A 207 -2.82 1.03 2.61
CA VAL A 207 -1.84 0.15 3.28
C VAL A 207 -0.67 -0.08 2.32
N LEU A 208 0.53 0.20 2.80
CA LEU A 208 1.78 -0.07 2.08
C LEU A 208 2.48 -1.23 2.81
N ASP A 209 2.53 -2.39 2.17
CA ASP A 209 3.18 -3.57 2.73
C ASP A 209 4.62 -3.65 2.23
N GLU A 210 5.58 -3.22 3.06
CA GLU A 210 7.02 -3.18 2.76
C GLU A 210 7.36 -2.62 1.35
N PRO A 211 6.86 -1.43 0.97
CA PRO A 211 6.86 -0.97 -0.43
C PRO A 211 8.24 -0.71 -1.02
N THR A 212 9.30 -0.85 -0.23
CA THR A 212 10.68 -0.57 -0.64
C THR A 212 11.65 -1.72 -0.39
N SER A 213 11.22 -2.83 0.24
CA SER A 213 12.11 -3.90 0.71
C SER A 213 12.91 -4.60 -0.40
N ALA A 214 12.39 -4.62 -1.63
CA ALA A 214 13.04 -5.24 -2.79
C ALA A 214 13.86 -4.26 -3.65
N LEU A 215 14.02 -3.00 -3.20
CA LEU A 215 14.64 -1.93 -3.96
C LEU A 215 16.00 -1.53 -3.36
N ASP A 216 16.88 -0.98 -4.19
CA ASP A 216 18.12 -0.37 -3.70
C ASP A 216 17.86 0.94 -2.92
N MET A 217 18.80 1.33 -2.06
CA MET A 217 18.64 2.48 -1.15
C MET A 217 18.26 3.78 -1.87
N SER A 218 18.79 4.03 -3.07
CA SER A 218 18.52 5.27 -3.80
C SER A 218 17.10 5.31 -4.32
N VAL A 219 16.57 4.18 -4.77
CA VAL A 219 15.18 4.03 -5.22
C VAL A 219 14.21 4.04 -4.04
N GLN A 220 14.61 3.45 -2.89
CA GLN A 220 13.82 3.52 -1.65
C GLN A 220 13.55 4.96 -1.24
N ALA A 221 14.58 5.81 -1.21
CA ALA A 221 14.42 7.24 -0.86
C ALA A 221 13.43 7.94 -1.82
N GLN A 222 13.56 7.71 -3.13
CA GLN A 222 12.65 8.29 -4.12
C GLN A 222 11.19 7.84 -3.94
N ILE A 223 10.95 6.57 -3.57
CA ILE A 223 9.60 6.07 -3.30
C ILE A 223 9.04 6.69 -2.00
N VAL A 224 9.86 6.87 -0.96
CA VAL A 224 9.44 7.53 0.28
C VAL A 224 9.08 9.00 0.03
N ASP A 225 9.89 9.72 -0.76
CA ASP A 225 9.63 11.11 -1.13
C ASP A 225 8.34 11.24 -1.95
N LEU A 226 8.14 10.33 -2.92
CA LEU A 226 6.92 10.23 -3.71
C LEU A 226 5.69 10.04 -2.81
N LEU A 227 5.71 9.04 -1.92
CA LEU A 227 4.60 8.75 -1.00
C LEU A 227 4.31 9.93 -0.06
N THR A 228 5.35 10.65 0.35
CA THR A 228 5.21 11.87 1.16
C THR A 228 4.56 13.01 0.38
N GLY A 229 4.88 13.12 -0.92
CA GLY A 229 4.25 14.08 -1.83
C GLY A 229 2.77 13.81 -2.07
N LEU A 230 2.41 12.54 -2.26
CA LEU A 230 1.02 12.09 -2.49
C LEU A 230 0.10 12.25 -1.26
N GLN A 231 0.65 12.40 -0.07
CA GLN A 231 -0.11 12.56 1.17
C GLN A 231 -0.68 13.98 1.36
N ARG A 232 -0.30 14.94 0.52
CA ARG A 232 -0.78 16.34 0.57
C ARG A 232 -2.04 16.48 -0.24
#